data_e47104a8788b82e5101eead6903955a5
#
_entry.id   e47104a8788b82e5101eead6903955a5
#
_cell.length_a   1.000
_cell.length_b   1.000
_cell.length_c   1.000
_cell.angle_alpha   90.00
_cell.angle_beta   90.00
_cell.angle_gamma   90.00
#
_symmetry.space_group_name_H-M   'P 1'
#
loop_
_entity.id
_entity.type
_entity.pdbx_description
1 polymer ?
#
loop_
_entity_poly.entity_id
_entity_poly.type
_entity_poly.pdbx_seq_one_letter_code
_entity_poly.pdbx_strand_id
1 'polypeptide(L)'
;MVISRGRNPSAAEILSQLVQAKGLRDRVLITLGLLLIVRLGIYVPVPGIDRVAFQAFIQQGGQLLGFLDIFTGGGLSTVGVFALGILPFINASIILQLLTAALPQLEDLQKNEGEAGRRKIAQITRYVALGWGIVQSTVFALILKQYALPGLPEWLFVVQTALALVTGSMVVMWVSEVIT
;
A
#
# COMPACT_ATOMS: atom_id res chain seq x y z
N MET A 1 9.82 0.20 -41.95
CA MET A 1 10.07 0.82 -40.65
C MET A 1 11.36 1.64 -40.75
N VAL A 2 11.27 2.94 -41.02
CA VAL A 2 12.44 3.81 -41.30
C VAL A 2 12.83 4.46 -40.00
N ILE A 3 13.90 3.96 -39.40
CA ILE A 3 14.53 4.60 -38.21
C ILE A 3 15.28 5.81 -38.75
N SER A 4 14.76 7.02 -38.58
CA SER A 4 15.48 8.25 -38.84
C SER A 4 16.60 8.39 -37.82
N ARG A 5 17.83 8.00 -38.22
CA ARG A 5 19.05 8.22 -37.46
C ARG A 5 19.27 9.73 -37.31
N GLY A 6 19.15 10.27 -36.09
CA GLY A 6 19.73 11.57 -35.73
C GLY A 6 18.82 12.65 -35.14
N ARG A 7 17.55 12.39 -34.86
CA ARG A 7 16.73 13.34 -34.07
C ARG A 7 16.26 12.69 -32.76
N ASN A 8 16.52 13.36 -31.65
CA ASN A 8 15.86 12.99 -30.41
C ASN A 8 14.35 13.11 -30.63
N PRO A 9 13.57 12.02 -30.44
CA PRO A 9 12.14 12.07 -30.68
C PRO A 9 11.50 13.15 -29.78
N SER A 10 10.63 13.96 -30.35
CA SER A 10 9.92 14.97 -29.60
C SER A 10 8.94 14.28 -28.60
N ALA A 11 8.63 14.94 -27.49
CA ALA A 11 7.68 14.40 -26.50
C ALA A 11 6.33 13.98 -27.13
N ALA A 12 5.89 14.70 -28.17
CA ALA A 12 4.69 14.38 -28.93
C ALA A 12 4.83 13.11 -29.76
N GLU A 13 6.00 12.85 -30.36
CA GLU A 13 6.29 11.61 -31.10
C GLU A 13 6.38 10.40 -30.17
N ILE A 14 6.99 10.56 -28.98
CA ILE A 14 7.02 9.53 -27.93
C ILE A 14 5.60 9.19 -27.47
N LEU A 15 4.77 10.20 -27.21
CA LEU A 15 3.37 10.00 -26.82
C LEU A 15 2.56 9.31 -27.91
N SER A 16 2.74 9.67 -29.18
CA SER A 16 2.04 9.03 -30.29
C SER A 16 2.45 7.57 -30.49
N GLN A 17 3.73 7.24 -30.31
CA GLN A 17 4.22 5.86 -30.32
C GLN A 17 3.70 5.04 -29.14
N LEU A 18 3.59 5.65 -27.94
CA LEU A 18 2.99 5.04 -26.74
C LEU A 18 1.52 4.68 -26.97
N VAL A 19 0.75 5.59 -27.58
CA VAL A 19 -0.67 5.37 -27.89
C VAL A 19 -0.87 4.30 -28.96
N GLN A 20 0.05 4.18 -29.93
CA GLN A 20 -0.01 3.18 -30.99
C GLN A 20 0.47 1.79 -30.55
N ALA A 21 1.29 1.68 -29.52
CA ALA A 21 1.76 0.42 -28.97
C ALA A 21 0.68 -0.23 -28.08
N LYS A 22 -0.15 -1.10 -28.66
CA LYS A 22 -1.32 -1.72 -28.00
C LYS A 22 -0.99 -2.34 -26.63
N GLY A 23 0.10 -3.09 -26.52
CA GLY A 23 0.50 -3.72 -25.26
C GLY A 23 0.94 -2.74 -24.17
N LEU A 24 1.53 -1.60 -24.53
CA LEU A 24 1.95 -0.57 -23.59
C LEU A 24 0.77 0.27 -23.13
N ARG A 25 -0.13 0.61 -24.05
CA ARG A 25 -1.37 1.31 -23.75
C ARG A 25 -2.22 0.56 -22.74
N ASP A 26 -2.40 -0.75 -22.94
CA ASP A 26 -3.21 -1.59 -22.05
C ASP A 26 -2.60 -1.64 -20.63
N ARG A 27 -1.28 -1.75 -20.51
CA ARG A 27 -0.58 -1.68 -19.20
C ARG A 27 -0.76 -0.33 -18.52
N VAL A 28 -0.60 0.77 -19.25
CA VAL A 28 -0.80 2.13 -18.71
C VAL A 28 -2.23 2.33 -18.25
N LEU A 29 -3.23 1.88 -19.02
CA LEU A 29 -4.64 1.99 -18.65
C LEU A 29 -4.97 1.17 -17.40
N ILE A 30 -4.45 -0.05 -17.28
CA ILE A 30 -4.61 -0.89 -16.10
C ILE A 30 -3.98 -0.20 -14.88
N THR A 31 -2.76 0.31 -15.01
CA THR A 31 -2.07 1.00 -13.92
C THR A 31 -2.86 2.23 -13.46
N LEU A 32 -3.30 3.08 -14.39
CA LEU A 32 -4.12 4.26 -14.06
C LEU A 32 -5.46 3.86 -13.41
N GLY A 33 -6.13 2.82 -13.94
CA GLY A 33 -7.37 2.30 -13.37
C GLY A 33 -7.18 1.79 -11.94
N LEU A 34 -6.11 1.04 -11.68
CA LEU A 34 -5.78 0.53 -10.35
C LEU A 34 -5.44 1.66 -9.38
N LEU A 35 -4.66 2.66 -9.81
CA LEU A 35 -4.37 3.85 -9.00
C LEU A 35 -5.65 4.63 -8.66
N LEU A 36 -6.59 4.72 -9.60
CA LEU A 36 -7.88 5.37 -9.38
C LEU A 36 -8.72 4.60 -8.36
N ILE A 37 -8.74 3.26 -8.43
CA ILE A 37 -9.41 2.39 -7.45
C ILE A 37 -8.82 2.59 -6.05
N VAL A 38 -7.48 2.62 -5.92
CA VAL A 38 -6.82 2.89 -4.64
C VAL A 38 -7.20 4.28 -4.13
N ARG A 39 -7.23 5.28 -5.01
CA ARG A 39 -7.63 6.65 -4.63
C ARG A 39 -9.07 6.73 -4.14
N LEU A 40 -10.00 6.04 -4.79
CA LEU A 40 -11.39 5.96 -4.35
C LEU A 40 -11.53 5.21 -3.03
N GLY A 41 -10.75 4.15 -2.85
CA GLY A 41 -10.77 3.34 -1.62
C GLY A 41 -10.31 4.09 -0.36
N ILE A 42 -9.50 5.14 -0.50
CA ILE A 42 -9.12 6.02 0.63
C ILE A 42 -10.34 6.68 1.26
N TYR A 43 -11.38 6.96 0.48
CA TYR A 43 -12.62 7.57 0.97
C TYR A 43 -13.60 6.57 1.59
N VAL A 44 -13.35 5.25 1.46
CA VAL A 44 -14.15 4.23 2.14
C VAL A 44 -13.82 4.27 3.63
N PRO A 45 -14.77 4.67 4.49
CA PRO A 45 -14.49 4.86 5.90
C PRO A 45 -14.40 3.55 6.67
N VAL A 46 -13.56 3.51 7.66
CA VAL A 46 -13.65 2.48 8.70
C VAL A 46 -14.92 2.75 9.51
N PRO A 47 -15.81 1.74 9.66
CA PRO A 47 -17.08 1.93 10.39
C PRO A 47 -16.84 2.13 11.89
N GLY A 48 -17.73 2.90 12.53
CA GLY A 48 -17.75 3.07 13.97
C GLY A 48 -16.80 4.13 14.53
N ILE A 49 -16.24 5.03 13.68
CA ILE A 49 -15.30 6.09 14.10
C ILE A 49 -15.94 7.47 13.93
N ASP A 50 -15.81 8.32 14.96
CA ASP A 50 -16.09 9.74 14.88
C ASP A 50 -14.95 10.46 14.13
N ARG A 51 -15.19 10.72 12.83
CA ARG A 51 -14.22 11.36 11.95
C ARG A 51 -13.93 12.79 12.30
N VAL A 52 -14.93 13.53 12.79
CA VAL A 52 -14.78 14.95 13.11
C VAL A 52 -13.81 15.10 14.26
N ALA A 53 -14.00 14.32 15.33
CA ALA A 53 -13.12 14.31 16.49
C ALA A 53 -11.70 13.84 16.10
N PHE A 54 -11.58 12.83 15.24
CA PHE A 54 -10.28 12.34 14.79
C PHE A 54 -9.55 13.32 13.87
N GLN A 55 -10.24 13.98 12.94
CA GLN A 55 -9.64 15.02 12.11
C GLN A 55 -9.12 16.21 12.94
N ALA A 56 -9.88 16.61 13.96
CA ALA A 56 -9.43 17.65 14.89
C ALA A 56 -8.13 17.24 15.61
N PHE A 57 -8.01 15.97 16.01
CA PHE A 57 -6.79 15.41 16.61
C PHE A 57 -5.61 15.44 15.63
N ILE A 58 -5.80 15.04 14.38
CA ILE A 58 -4.73 15.10 13.35
C ILE A 58 -4.26 16.53 13.14
N GLN A 59 -5.18 17.50 13.08
CA GLN A 59 -4.83 18.91 12.92
C GLN A 59 -4.09 19.48 14.14
N GLN A 60 -4.42 19.02 15.34
CA GLN A 60 -3.74 19.42 16.58
C GLN A 60 -2.41 18.69 16.78
N GLY A 61 -2.24 17.51 16.19
CA GLY A 61 -1.07 16.65 16.36
C GLY A 61 0.21 17.13 15.65
N GLY A 62 0.17 18.32 15.04
CA GLY A 62 1.34 18.99 14.49
C GLY A 62 1.88 18.42 13.18
N GLN A 63 3.08 18.87 12.83
CA GLN A 63 3.71 18.56 11.54
C GLN A 63 3.95 17.06 11.29
N LEU A 64 4.17 16.26 12.33
CA LEU A 64 4.47 14.83 12.19
C LEU A 64 3.27 14.04 11.66
N LEU A 65 2.07 14.27 12.23
CA LEU A 65 0.85 13.59 11.76
C LEU A 65 0.43 14.07 10.38
N GLY A 66 0.57 15.37 10.09
CA GLY A 66 0.35 15.91 8.75
C GLY A 66 1.31 15.32 7.71
N PHE A 67 2.58 15.11 8.07
CA PHE A 67 3.55 14.46 7.20
C PHE A 67 3.19 12.99 6.91
N LEU A 68 2.79 12.22 7.93
CA LEU A 68 2.31 10.85 7.76
C LEU A 68 1.05 10.79 6.89
N ASP A 69 0.15 11.76 7.01
CA ASP A 69 -1.05 11.83 6.20
C ASP A 69 -0.75 12.05 4.71
N ILE A 70 0.28 12.85 4.39
CA ILE A 70 0.77 13.01 3.02
C ILE A 70 1.24 11.67 2.44
N PHE A 71 1.99 10.85 3.20
CA PHE A 71 2.46 9.54 2.77
C PHE A 71 1.31 8.55 2.51
N THR A 72 0.24 8.65 3.27
CA THR A 72 -0.95 7.81 3.06
C THR A 72 -1.91 8.39 2.01
N GLY A 73 -1.53 9.51 1.39
CA GLY A 73 -2.36 10.19 0.40
C GLY A 73 -3.68 10.74 0.94
N GLY A 74 -3.70 11.15 2.23
CA GLY A 74 -4.91 11.61 2.93
C GLY A 74 -5.73 10.48 3.57
N GLY A 75 -5.21 9.24 3.54
CA GLY A 75 -5.90 8.08 4.11
C GLY A 75 -5.97 8.09 5.62
N LEU A 76 -4.96 8.69 6.27
CA LEU A 76 -4.91 8.80 7.71
C LEU A 76 -5.98 9.78 8.22
N SER A 77 -6.07 10.97 7.66
CA SER A 77 -7.04 12.01 8.06
C SER A 77 -8.49 11.62 7.75
N THR A 78 -8.72 10.84 6.69
CA THR A 78 -10.05 10.33 6.33
C THR A 78 -10.48 9.10 7.14
N VAL A 79 -9.55 8.50 7.90
CA VAL A 79 -9.74 7.19 8.57
C VAL A 79 -10.34 6.16 7.61
N GLY A 80 -9.76 6.13 6.41
CA GLY A 80 -10.19 5.20 5.36
C GLY A 80 -9.68 3.78 5.64
N VAL A 81 -10.30 2.80 5.01
CA VAL A 81 -9.86 1.39 5.07
C VAL A 81 -8.41 1.25 4.57
N PHE A 82 -7.96 2.15 3.69
CA PHE A 82 -6.59 2.20 3.18
C PHE A 82 -5.66 3.12 3.99
N ALA A 83 -6.03 3.50 5.22
CA ALA A 83 -5.22 4.40 6.05
C ALA A 83 -3.79 3.90 6.32
N LEU A 84 -3.59 2.60 6.44
CA LEU A 84 -2.24 2.01 6.55
C LEU A 84 -1.51 1.98 5.20
N GLY A 85 -2.22 2.06 4.09
CA GLY A 85 -1.65 2.03 2.74
C GLY A 85 -0.75 0.80 2.51
N ILE A 86 0.40 1.03 1.90
CA ILE A 86 1.41 0.01 1.58
C ILE A 86 2.48 -0.16 2.67
N LEU A 87 2.43 0.64 3.76
CA LEU A 87 3.46 0.67 4.80
C LEU A 87 3.80 -0.72 5.40
N PRO A 88 2.83 -1.60 5.74
CA PRO A 88 3.15 -2.93 6.25
C PRO A 88 3.98 -3.77 5.28
N PHE A 89 3.73 -3.64 3.98
CA PHE A 89 4.48 -4.35 2.95
C PHE A 89 5.90 -3.79 2.78
N ILE A 90 6.06 -2.46 2.82
CA ILE A 90 7.38 -1.82 2.76
C ILE A 90 8.23 -2.27 3.94
N ASN A 91 7.68 -2.23 5.15
CA ASN A 91 8.38 -2.69 6.36
C ASN A 91 8.78 -4.17 6.25
N ALA A 92 7.86 -5.03 5.82
CA ALA A 92 8.13 -6.45 5.60
C ALA A 92 9.23 -6.68 4.56
N SER A 93 9.23 -5.91 3.47
CA SER A 93 10.25 -5.99 2.42
C SER A 93 11.63 -5.60 2.95
N ILE A 94 11.72 -4.54 3.75
CA ILE A 94 12.99 -4.11 4.36
C ILE A 94 13.47 -5.18 5.35
N ILE A 95 12.59 -5.68 6.22
CA ILE A 95 12.93 -6.75 7.17
C ILE A 95 13.47 -7.98 6.42
N LEU A 96 12.78 -8.38 5.36
CA LEU A 96 13.19 -9.57 4.61
C LEU A 96 14.49 -9.35 3.83
N GLN A 97 14.74 -8.16 3.30
CA GLN A 97 16.03 -7.82 2.68
C GLN A 97 17.18 -7.92 3.69
N LEU A 98 17.00 -7.42 4.90
CA LEU A 98 17.98 -7.54 5.97
C LEU A 98 18.18 -8.99 6.40
N LEU A 99 17.11 -9.77 6.53
CA LEU A 99 17.18 -11.19 6.86
C LEU A 99 17.87 -12.01 5.75
N THR A 100 17.62 -11.69 4.48
CA THR A 100 18.28 -12.33 3.35
C THR A 100 19.79 -12.06 3.34
N ALA A 101 20.21 -10.87 3.76
CA ALA A 101 21.64 -10.56 3.90
C ALA A 101 22.29 -11.24 5.13
N ALA A 102 21.50 -11.53 6.17
CA ALA A 102 21.98 -12.09 7.43
C ALA A 102 21.91 -13.63 7.47
N LEU A 103 20.99 -14.25 6.74
CA LEU A 103 20.73 -15.70 6.76
C LEU A 103 21.17 -16.36 5.46
N PRO A 104 22.21 -17.23 5.49
CA PRO A 104 22.71 -17.93 4.29
C PRO A 104 21.64 -18.72 3.54
N GLN A 105 20.67 -19.29 4.26
CA GLN A 105 19.55 -20.04 3.66
C GLN A 105 18.66 -19.20 2.76
N LEU A 106 18.40 -17.94 3.14
CA LEU A 106 17.61 -17.01 2.34
C LEU A 106 18.43 -16.40 1.20
N GLU A 107 19.72 -16.21 1.43
CA GLU A 107 20.67 -15.77 0.40
C GLU A 107 20.79 -16.83 -0.72
N ASP A 108 20.90 -18.11 -0.36
CA ASP A 108 20.93 -19.22 -1.31
C ASP A 108 19.65 -19.30 -2.14
N LEU A 109 18.48 -19.13 -1.52
CA LEU A 109 17.19 -19.05 -2.22
C LEU A 109 17.19 -17.91 -3.26
N GLN A 110 17.74 -16.76 -2.91
CA GLN A 110 17.76 -15.60 -3.81
C GLN A 110 18.75 -15.75 -4.97
N LYS A 111 19.93 -16.34 -4.72
CA LYS A 111 21.02 -16.42 -5.68
C LYS A 111 20.99 -17.69 -6.53
N ASN A 112 20.69 -18.84 -5.92
CA ASN A 112 20.91 -20.15 -6.53
C ASN A 112 19.63 -20.77 -7.11
N GLU A 113 18.42 -20.43 -6.61
CA GLU A 113 17.15 -20.98 -7.11
C GLU A 113 16.50 -20.14 -8.24
N GLY A 114 17.13 -19.07 -8.70
CA GLY A 114 16.64 -18.27 -9.83
C GLY A 114 15.22 -17.71 -9.62
N GLU A 115 14.32 -17.93 -10.60
CA GLU A 115 12.92 -17.44 -10.49
C GLU A 115 12.10 -18.14 -9.40
N ALA A 116 12.35 -19.42 -9.13
CA ALA A 116 11.65 -20.18 -8.11
C ALA A 116 11.96 -19.61 -6.71
N GLY A 117 13.21 -19.30 -6.44
CA GLY A 117 13.64 -18.67 -5.19
C GLY A 117 13.04 -17.28 -5.00
N ARG A 118 13.01 -16.46 -6.05
CA ARG A 118 12.38 -15.12 -6.01
C ARG A 118 10.89 -15.20 -5.68
N ARG A 119 10.17 -16.19 -6.24
CA ARG A 119 8.74 -16.41 -5.93
C ARG A 119 8.54 -16.82 -4.47
N LYS A 120 9.41 -17.69 -3.91
CA LYS A 120 9.36 -18.06 -2.49
C LYS A 120 9.62 -16.86 -1.58
N ILE A 121 10.61 -16.03 -1.88
CA ILE A 121 10.90 -14.80 -1.12
C ILE A 121 9.71 -13.86 -1.17
N ALA A 122 9.09 -13.66 -2.35
CA ALA A 122 7.89 -12.83 -2.47
C ALA A 122 6.72 -13.37 -1.61
N GLN A 123 6.51 -14.69 -1.57
CA GLN A 123 5.51 -15.29 -0.70
C GLN A 123 5.80 -15.06 0.78
N ILE A 124 7.04 -15.26 1.21
CA ILE A 124 7.45 -15.00 2.61
C ILE A 124 7.22 -13.52 2.94
N THR A 125 7.57 -12.59 2.03
CA THR A 125 7.33 -11.16 2.20
C THR A 125 5.84 -10.86 2.44
N ARG A 126 4.93 -11.50 1.70
CA ARG A 126 3.48 -11.33 1.89
C ARG A 126 3.01 -11.82 3.26
N TYR A 127 3.49 -12.98 3.73
CA TYR A 127 3.15 -13.49 5.07
C TYR A 127 3.69 -12.59 6.17
N VAL A 128 4.93 -12.10 6.05
CA VAL A 128 5.51 -11.15 6.99
C VAL A 128 4.75 -9.82 6.96
N ALA A 129 4.35 -9.35 5.78
CA ALA A 129 3.54 -8.15 5.62
C ALA A 129 2.16 -8.30 6.27
N LEU A 130 1.52 -9.48 6.12
CA LEU A 130 0.25 -9.76 6.78
C LEU A 130 0.40 -9.75 8.31
N GLY A 131 1.40 -10.45 8.85
CA GLY A 131 1.69 -10.48 10.27
C GLY A 131 1.98 -9.08 10.84
N TRP A 132 2.83 -8.33 10.16
CA TRP A 132 3.14 -6.95 10.53
C TRP A 132 1.91 -6.03 10.42
N GLY A 133 1.10 -6.21 9.38
CA GLY A 133 -0.16 -5.49 9.19
C GLY A 133 -1.15 -5.73 10.32
N ILE A 134 -1.27 -6.98 10.82
CA ILE A 134 -2.12 -7.31 11.97
C ILE A 134 -1.63 -6.58 13.23
N VAL A 135 -0.34 -6.60 13.51
CA VAL A 135 0.23 -5.89 14.67
C VAL A 135 -0.02 -4.40 14.55
N GLN A 136 0.33 -3.80 13.43
CA GLN A 136 0.20 -2.37 13.20
C GLN A 136 -1.26 -1.90 13.22
N SER A 137 -2.17 -2.65 12.58
CA SER A 137 -3.59 -2.32 12.57
C SER A 137 -4.23 -2.45 13.95
N THR A 138 -3.81 -3.43 14.74
CA THR A 138 -4.29 -3.59 16.13
C THR A 138 -3.85 -2.41 16.99
N VAL A 139 -2.58 -2.02 16.92
CA VAL A 139 -2.08 -0.83 17.63
C VAL A 139 -2.85 0.42 17.20
N PHE A 140 -3.08 0.58 15.90
CA PHE A 140 -3.82 1.72 15.37
C PHE A 140 -5.29 1.71 15.82
N ALA A 141 -5.94 0.53 15.83
CA ALA A 141 -7.31 0.37 16.32
C ALA A 141 -7.43 0.71 17.83
N LEU A 142 -6.42 0.37 18.63
CA LEU A 142 -6.38 0.74 20.05
C LEU A 142 -6.26 2.25 20.26
N ILE A 143 -5.51 2.95 19.41
CA ILE A 143 -5.43 4.41 19.42
C ILE A 143 -6.77 5.04 19.01
N LEU A 144 -7.42 4.46 17.98
CA LEU A 144 -8.70 4.95 17.48
C LEU A 144 -9.88 4.69 18.45
N LYS A 145 -9.72 3.78 19.41
CA LYS A 145 -10.75 3.43 20.40
C LYS A 145 -11.35 4.65 21.11
N GLN A 146 -10.54 5.66 21.40
CA GLN A 146 -11.02 6.90 22.06
C GLN A 146 -11.96 7.75 21.16
N TYR A 147 -11.99 7.47 19.86
CA TYR A 147 -12.86 8.11 18.87
C TYR A 147 -13.97 7.17 18.39
N ALA A 148 -14.19 6.06 19.08
CA ALA A 148 -15.26 5.12 18.75
C ALA A 148 -16.63 5.74 19.04
N LEU A 149 -17.58 5.54 18.14
CA LEU A 149 -18.96 5.94 18.35
C LEU A 149 -19.60 5.13 19.50
N PRO A 150 -20.44 5.77 20.34
CA PRO A 150 -21.11 5.07 21.42
C PRO A 150 -22.07 3.99 20.89
N GLY A 151 -22.07 2.82 21.52
CA GLY A 151 -22.98 1.71 21.18
C GLY A 151 -22.31 0.41 20.75
N LEU A 152 -21.01 0.42 20.44
CA LEU A 152 -20.25 -0.79 20.11
C LEU A 152 -19.41 -1.22 21.32
N PRO A 153 -19.37 -2.53 21.65
CA PRO A 153 -18.42 -3.02 22.64
C PRO A 153 -16.98 -2.80 22.16
N GLU A 154 -16.10 -2.35 23.03
CA GLU A 154 -14.74 -1.95 22.71
C GLU A 154 -13.94 -3.02 21.95
N TRP A 155 -14.05 -4.28 22.38
CA TRP A 155 -13.34 -5.38 21.74
C TRP A 155 -13.81 -5.61 20.28
N LEU A 156 -15.12 -5.46 20.03
CA LEU A 156 -15.69 -5.61 18.69
C LEU A 156 -15.21 -4.49 17.77
N PHE A 157 -15.18 -3.25 18.29
CA PHE A 157 -14.63 -2.10 17.57
C PHE A 157 -13.17 -2.33 17.16
N VAL A 158 -12.32 -2.79 18.10
CA VAL A 158 -10.89 -3.06 17.83
C VAL A 158 -10.72 -4.14 16.78
N VAL A 159 -11.45 -5.26 16.89
CA VAL A 159 -11.38 -6.36 15.91
C VAL A 159 -11.86 -5.91 14.54
N GLN A 160 -12.99 -5.22 14.47
CA GLN A 160 -13.57 -4.75 13.20
C GLN A 160 -12.64 -3.73 12.51
N THR A 161 -12.11 -2.77 13.27
CA THR A 161 -11.17 -1.76 12.76
C THR A 161 -9.86 -2.40 12.30
N ALA A 162 -9.29 -3.32 13.08
CA ALA A 162 -8.07 -4.02 12.71
C ALA A 162 -8.27 -4.86 11.43
N LEU A 163 -9.37 -5.60 11.33
CA LEU A 163 -9.69 -6.37 10.12
C LEU A 163 -9.87 -5.47 8.89
N ALA A 164 -10.58 -4.35 9.03
CA ALA A 164 -10.77 -3.40 7.94
C ALA A 164 -9.43 -2.85 7.43
N LEU A 165 -8.55 -2.42 8.35
CA LEU A 165 -7.25 -1.86 8.03
C LEU A 165 -6.29 -2.89 7.41
N VAL A 166 -6.25 -4.13 7.95
CA VAL A 166 -5.44 -5.22 7.37
C VAL A 166 -5.92 -5.55 5.97
N THR A 167 -7.24 -5.71 5.79
CA THR A 167 -7.83 -6.01 4.48
C THR A 167 -7.48 -4.93 3.47
N GLY A 168 -7.63 -3.65 3.85
CA GLY A 168 -7.26 -2.52 3.00
C GLY A 168 -5.79 -2.55 2.61
N SER A 169 -4.90 -2.78 3.57
CA SER A 169 -3.46 -2.87 3.31
C SER A 169 -3.10 -4.04 2.38
N MET A 170 -3.74 -5.21 2.54
CA MET A 170 -3.52 -6.37 1.66
C MET A 170 -4.02 -6.11 0.24
N VAL A 171 -5.14 -5.39 0.08
CA VAL A 171 -5.64 -4.98 -1.24
C VAL A 171 -4.66 -4.02 -1.91
N VAL A 172 -4.15 -3.02 -1.20
CA VAL A 172 -3.14 -2.09 -1.74
C VAL A 172 -1.85 -2.81 -2.12
N MET A 173 -1.40 -3.77 -1.30
CA MET A 173 -0.26 -4.63 -1.62
C MET A 173 -0.50 -5.42 -2.92
N TRP A 174 -1.66 -6.07 -3.04
CA TRP A 174 -2.01 -6.81 -4.26
C TRP A 174 -2.04 -5.91 -5.50
N VAL A 175 -2.64 -4.72 -5.39
CA VAL A 175 -2.64 -3.72 -6.48
C VAL A 175 -1.22 -3.34 -6.86
N SER A 176 -0.34 -3.11 -5.90
CA SER A 176 1.07 -2.76 -6.17
C SER A 176 1.81 -3.88 -6.91
N GLU A 177 1.54 -5.14 -6.57
CA GLU A 177 2.13 -6.30 -7.26
C GLU A 177 1.61 -6.46 -8.70
N VAL A 178 0.34 -6.12 -8.95
CA VAL A 178 -0.23 -6.17 -10.31
C VAL A 178 0.36 -5.08 -11.21
N ILE A 179 0.75 -3.94 -10.63
CA ILE A 179 1.36 -2.83 -11.36
C ILE A 179 2.84 -3.11 -11.70
N THR A 180 3.54 -3.86 -10.85
CA THR A 180 4.98 -4.17 -10.99
C THR A 180 5.20 -5.37 -11.89
#